data_24833663da331d57404a2e82d554580d
#
_entry.id   24833663da331d57404a2e82d554580d
#
_cell.length_a   1.000
_cell.length_b   1.000
_cell.length_c   1.000
_cell.angle_alpha   90.00
_cell.angle_beta   90.00
_cell.angle_gamma   90.00
#
_symmetry.space_group_name_H-M   'P 1'
#
loop_
_entity.id
_entity.type
_entity.pdbx_description
1 polymer ?
#
loop_
_entity_poly.entity_id
_entity_poly.type
_entity_poly.pdbx_seq_one_letter_code
_entity_poly.pdbx_strand_id
1 'polypeptide(L)'
;MRKGISGIIIATGLAAASCQSPSPAQKTTGATADTIVKPLYVTEPVQFDTDDPAIWVNPANPAQSLVIGTDKDTNGGLYVFDLKGKIVKDKVVTGLQRPNNVDIAYGLMLNGKPVDIAVATERITHKLRIFSLPDMKPVDNGGIPVFEGENEAAGLRDLMGISLYTAPDKQIYAIVGRKTGPTNGGYLWQYLLQDDGTGHIKATLKRKFGQYSGKKEIEAIAVDNQMGYVYYSDEQFGVRKYYADPDKGNAELNLFGQTGFAEDHEGISIYKTGDTTGYVLVSDQSAGQFKVFTREGNNAFVKSVHVSTSNSDGSDVVSVPLNDDFKHGLFVAMSDDKTFQFYRWEDIAGKSLKVNK
;
A
#
# COMPACT_ATOMS: atom_id res chain seq x y z
N MET A 1 64.44 2.27 54.06
CA MET A 1 64.49 2.53 55.51
C MET A 1 63.13 3.05 56.00
N ARG A 2 62.69 2.50 57.16
CA ARG A 2 61.52 2.80 57.99
C ARG A 2 60.17 2.26 57.39
N LYS A 3 59.68 1.15 57.85
CA LYS A 3 59.04 0.63 59.07
C LYS A 3 57.93 1.52 59.62
N GLY A 4 56.76 0.96 59.78
CA GLY A 4 55.66 1.45 60.61
C GLY A 4 54.36 0.77 60.25
N ILE A 5 53.99 -0.24 60.87
CA ILE A 5 53.24 -0.61 62.08
C ILE A 5 51.71 -0.67 61.78
N SER A 6 51.24 -1.91 62.00
CA SER A 6 49.83 -2.36 62.02
C SER A 6 48.96 -1.64 63.06
N GLY A 7 47.74 -1.44 62.73
CA GLY A 7 46.66 -1.19 63.73
C GLY A 7 45.41 -1.99 63.33
N ILE A 8 45.11 -3.01 64.10
CA ILE A 8 43.87 -3.79 64.01
C ILE A 8 42.83 -3.06 64.83
N ILE A 9 41.71 -2.71 64.21
CA ILE A 9 40.51 -2.27 64.90
C ILE A 9 39.41 -3.31 64.66
N ILE A 10 39.01 -3.97 65.71
CA ILE A 10 37.87 -4.87 65.76
C ILE A 10 36.62 -3.99 65.98
N ALA A 11 35.71 -3.98 65.00
CA ALA A 11 34.37 -3.38 65.16
C ALA A 11 33.33 -4.48 65.16
N THR A 12 32.69 -4.66 66.29
CA THR A 12 31.52 -5.51 66.52
C THR A 12 30.32 -4.91 65.82
N GLY A 13 29.84 -5.56 64.78
CA GLY A 13 28.62 -5.16 64.03
C GLY A 13 27.37 -5.84 64.63
N LEU A 14 26.43 -5.04 65.09
CA LEU A 14 25.05 -5.47 65.37
C LEU A 14 24.32 -5.83 64.06
N ALA A 15 23.82 -7.05 63.98
CA ALA A 15 22.92 -7.48 62.92
C ALA A 15 21.51 -6.97 63.23
N ALA A 16 21.03 -6.01 62.45
CA ALA A 16 19.61 -5.66 62.41
C ALA A 16 18.88 -6.54 61.36
N ALA A 17 18.01 -7.40 61.81
CA ALA A 17 17.12 -8.19 60.97
C ALA A 17 16.03 -7.27 60.38
N SER A 18 16.13 -6.96 59.08
CA SER A 18 15.11 -6.26 58.31
C SER A 18 14.07 -7.28 57.84
N CYS A 19 12.86 -7.23 58.38
CA CYS A 19 11.70 -7.92 57.84
C CYS A 19 11.29 -7.28 56.53
N GLN A 20 11.65 -7.87 55.38
CA GLN A 20 11.08 -7.51 54.10
C GLN A 20 9.73 -8.16 53.92
N SER A 21 8.67 -7.37 53.86
CA SER A 21 7.33 -7.83 53.42
C SER A 21 7.38 -8.23 51.96
N PRO A 22 6.72 -9.33 51.56
CA PRO A 22 6.69 -9.70 50.14
C PRO A 22 5.90 -8.67 49.34
N SER A 23 6.55 -8.07 48.34
CA SER A 23 5.92 -7.22 47.34
C SER A 23 4.84 -8.05 46.57
N PRO A 24 3.66 -7.47 46.30
CA PRO A 24 2.65 -8.22 45.55
C PRO A 24 3.19 -8.50 44.12
N ALA A 25 3.14 -9.77 43.76
CA ALA A 25 3.48 -10.23 42.42
C ALA A 25 2.67 -9.44 41.38
N GLN A 26 3.36 -8.63 40.58
CA GLN A 26 2.79 -8.04 39.37
C GLN A 26 2.24 -9.19 38.51
N LYS A 27 0.93 -9.25 38.38
CA LYS A 27 0.29 -10.07 37.33
C LYS A 27 0.83 -9.56 35.99
N THR A 28 1.73 -10.31 35.40
CA THR A 28 1.99 -10.22 33.98
C THR A 28 0.68 -10.56 33.29
N THR A 29 -0.02 -9.56 32.78
CA THR A 29 -1.08 -9.76 31.81
C THR A 29 -0.42 -10.46 30.64
N GLY A 30 -0.72 -11.75 30.49
CA GLY A 30 -0.24 -12.52 29.36
C GLY A 30 -0.62 -11.79 28.08
N ALA A 31 0.37 -11.47 27.26
CA ALA A 31 0.13 -11.07 25.89
C ALA A 31 -0.70 -12.20 25.26
N THR A 32 -1.94 -11.91 24.91
CA THR A 32 -2.73 -12.79 24.06
C THR A 32 -1.93 -12.94 22.79
N ALA A 33 -1.54 -14.18 22.46
CA ALA A 33 -0.90 -14.48 21.19
C ALA A 33 -1.77 -13.84 20.09
N ASP A 34 -1.21 -12.91 19.33
CA ASP A 34 -1.92 -12.24 18.25
C ASP A 34 -2.43 -13.30 17.29
N THR A 35 -3.74 -13.42 17.17
CA THR A 35 -4.37 -14.44 16.34
C THR A 35 -4.12 -14.05 14.87
N ILE A 36 -3.46 -14.92 14.12
CA ILE A 36 -3.26 -14.74 12.68
C ILE A 36 -4.62 -14.83 11.98
N VAL A 37 -5.02 -13.76 11.31
CA VAL A 37 -6.23 -13.73 10.49
C VAL A 37 -6.01 -14.59 9.24
N LYS A 38 -6.96 -15.48 8.96
CA LYS A 38 -6.91 -16.36 7.79
C LYS A 38 -7.77 -15.79 6.66
N PRO A 39 -7.34 -15.94 5.41
CA PRO A 39 -8.14 -15.50 4.27
C PRO A 39 -9.39 -16.37 4.12
N LEU A 40 -10.45 -15.78 3.56
CA LEU A 40 -11.61 -16.54 3.11
C LEU A 40 -11.29 -17.31 1.83
N TYR A 41 -10.56 -16.67 0.91
CA TYR A 41 -10.08 -17.27 -0.33
C TYR A 41 -8.61 -16.96 -0.55
N VAL A 42 -7.94 -17.88 -1.25
CA VAL A 42 -6.60 -17.71 -1.80
C VAL A 42 -6.74 -17.85 -3.31
N THR A 43 -6.12 -16.98 -4.09
CA THR A 43 -6.23 -17.03 -5.55
C THR A 43 -5.56 -18.27 -6.14
N GLU A 44 -5.93 -18.62 -7.35
CA GLU A 44 -5.07 -19.42 -8.21
C GLU A 44 -3.74 -18.66 -8.40
N PRO A 45 -2.59 -19.38 -8.48
CA PRO A 45 -1.30 -18.71 -8.57
C PRO A 45 -1.10 -18.04 -9.94
N VAL A 46 -0.40 -16.89 -9.92
CA VAL A 46 0.17 -16.31 -11.15
C VAL A 46 1.34 -17.15 -11.65
N GLN A 47 1.86 -16.82 -12.82
CA GLN A 47 2.91 -17.64 -13.41
C GLN A 47 4.26 -17.48 -12.74
N PHE A 48 4.67 -16.23 -12.43
CA PHE A 48 6.02 -15.91 -12.00
C PHE A 48 6.08 -15.41 -10.55
N ASP A 49 5.58 -14.21 -10.29
CA ASP A 49 5.73 -13.52 -9.01
C ASP A 49 4.62 -12.49 -8.78
N THR A 50 3.93 -12.56 -7.66
CA THR A 50 2.92 -11.56 -7.28
C THR A 50 3.57 -10.31 -6.71
N ASP A 51 2.94 -9.14 -6.92
CA ASP A 51 3.40 -7.88 -6.36
C ASP A 51 2.24 -7.04 -5.78
N ASP A 52 1.40 -6.47 -6.62
CA ASP A 52 0.40 -5.50 -6.19
C ASP A 52 -1.00 -5.85 -6.74
N PRO A 53 -2.05 -5.83 -5.90
CA PRO A 53 -3.43 -6.01 -6.31
C PRO A 53 -4.19 -4.69 -6.35
N ALA A 54 -5.18 -4.58 -7.24
CA ALA A 54 -6.21 -3.54 -7.21
C ALA A 54 -7.61 -4.14 -7.38
N ILE A 55 -8.60 -3.60 -6.67
CA ILE A 55 -9.98 -4.10 -6.67
C ILE A 55 -10.85 -3.19 -7.54
N TRP A 56 -11.33 -3.69 -8.66
CA TRP A 56 -12.38 -3.03 -9.42
C TRP A 56 -13.76 -3.43 -8.91
N VAL A 57 -14.46 -2.48 -8.30
CA VAL A 57 -15.85 -2.67 -7.89
C VAL A 57 -16.74 -2.45 -9.10
N ASN A 58 -17.44 -3.50 -9.55
CA ASN A 58 -18.38 -3.37 -10.66
C ASN A 58 -19.55 -2.46 -10.27
N PRO A 59 -19.68 -1.27 -10.90
CA PRO A 59 -20.71 -0.30 -10.48
C PRO A 59 -22.13 -0.76 -10.81
N ALA A 60 -22.29 -1.69 -11.76
CA ALA A 60 -23.61 -2.23 -12.13
C ALA A 60 -24.00 -3.46 -11.28
N ASN A 61 -23.02 -4.24 -10.84
CA ASN A 61 -23.24 -5.45 -10.04
C ASN A 61 -22.01 -5.75 -9.18
N PRO A 62 -21.94 -5.29 -7.93
CA PRO A 62 -20.78 -5.49 -7.06
C PRO A 62 -20.38 -6.96 -6.87
N ALA A 63 -21.32 -7.91 -6.99
CA ALA A 63 -20.98 -9.33 -6.91
C ALA A 63 -20.15 -9.84 -8.11
N GLN A 64 -20.02 -9.04 -9.16
CA GLN A 64 -19.17 -9.30 -10.33
C GLN A 64 -17.91 -8.41 -10.34
N SER A 65 -17.51 -7.90 -9.20
CA SER A 65 -16.26 -7.18 -9.02
C SER A 65 -15.06 -8.10 -9.31
N LEU A 66 -13.94 -7.49 -9.69
CA LEU A 66 -12.73 -8.20 -10.09
C LEU A 66 -11.54 -7.70 -9.26
N VAL A 67 -10.57 -8.58 -9.05
CA VAL A 67 -9.25 -8.21 -8.53
C VAL A 67 -8.24 -8.36 -9.66
N ILE A 68 -7.48 -7.29 -9.90
CA ILE A 68 -6.40 -7.27 -10.88
C ILE A 68 -5.10 -7.35 -10.09
N GLY A 69 -4.28 -8.38 -10.36
CA GLY A 69 -2.99 -8.56 -9.71
C GLY A 69 -1.85 -8.54 -10.71
N THR A 70 -0.73 -7.95 -10.33
CA THR A 70 0.48 -7.96 -11.16
C THR A 70 1.23 -9.28 -11.00
N ASP A 71 1.81 -9.74 -12.11
CA ASP A 71 2.78 -10.84 -12.21
C ASP A 71 4.13 -10.24 -12.60
N LYS A 72 4.97 -9.96 -11.59
CA LYS A 72 6.18 -9.14 -11.66
C LYS A 72 7.37 -9.89 -12.25
N ASP A 73 7.39 -10.07 -13.56
CA ASP A 73 8.50 -10.69 -14.28
C ASP A 73 8.82 -9.97 -15.59
N THR A 74 9.99 -10.22 -16.16
CA THR A 74 10.40 -9.70 -17.48
C THR A 74 9.46 -10.13 -18.61
N ASN A 75 8.70 -11.17 -18.42
CA ASN A 75 7.62 -11.64 -19.29
C ASN A 75 6.32 -11.80 -18.49
N GLY A 76 6.06 -10.85 -17.64
CA GLY A 76 4.95 -10.85 -16.71
C GLY A 76 3.62 -10.43 -17.32
N GLY A 77 2.68 -10.05 -16.47
CA GLY A 77 1.33 -9.72 -16.91
C GLY A 77 0.44 -9.12 -15.83
N LEU A 78 -0.83 -8.96 -16.18
CA LEU A 78 -1.92 -8.66 -15.26
C LEU A 78 -2.86 -9.85 -15.22
N TYR A 79 -3.01 -10.44 -14.06
CA TYR A 79 -3.98 -11.51 -13.82
C TYR A 79 -5.27 -10.92 -13.26
N VAL A 80 -6.39 -11.44 -13.73
CA VAL A 80 -7.71 -10.99 -13.29
C VAL A 80 -8.41 -12.14 -12.58
N PHE A 81 -8.89 -11.87 -11.36
CA PHE A 81 -9.54 -12.85 -10.52
C PHE A 81 -10.98 -12.45 -10.22
N ASP A 82 -11.85 -13.44 -10.12
CA ASP A 82 -13.18 -13.26 -9.53
C ASP A 82 -13.10 -13.18 -8.00
N LEU A 83 -14.23 -12.89 -7.34
CA LEU A 83 -14.28 -12.76 -5.87
C LEU A 83 -14.05 -14.09 -5.10
N LYS A 84 -13.86 -15.19 -5.79
CA LYS A 84 -13.44 -16.49 -5.21
C LYS A 84 -11.98 -16.82 -5.51
N GLY A 85 -11.24 -15.88 -6.08
CA GLY A 85 -9.83 -16.06 -6.41
C GLY A 85 -9.57 -16.92 -7.66
N LYS A 86 -10.57 -17.14 -8.53
CA LYS A 86 -10.40 -17.86 -9.78
C LYS A 86 -9.96 -16.95 -10.91
N ILE A 87 -8.98 -17.39 -11.70
CA ILE A 87 -8.48 -16.64 -12.84
C ILE A 87 -9.56 -16.54 -13.92
N VAL A 88 -9.89 -15.33 -14.34
CA VAL A 88 -10.76 -15.01 -15.48
C VAL A 88 -9.89 -14.99 -16.74
N LYS A 89 -9.70 -16.16 -17.35
CA LYS A 89 -8.66 -16.42 -18.37
C LYS A 89 -8.71 -15.50 -19.59
N ASP A 90 -9.89 -15.11 -20.04
CA ASP A 90 -10.12 -14.23 -21.19
C ASP A 90 -9.77 -12.75 -20.90
N LYS A 91 -9.44 -12.43 -19.65
CA LYS A 91 -9.06 -11.09 -19.20
C LYS A 91 -7.58 -10.97 -18.78
N VAL A 92 -6.84 -12.07 -18.80
CA VAL A 92 -5.41 -12.04 -18.47
C VAL A 92 -4.63 -11.33 -19.58
N VAL A 93 -3.81 -10.35 -19.19
CA VAL A 93 -2.88 -9.67 -20.08
C VAL A 93 -1.49 -10.24 -19.85
N THR A 94 -0.82 -10.69 -20.89
CA THR A 94 0.53 -11.26 -20.84
C THR A 94 1.52 -10.45 -21.67
N GLY A 95 2.82 -10.71 -21.47
CA GLY A 95 3.89 -10.08 -22.27
C GLY A 95 4.23 -8.65 -21.83
N LEU A 96 3.85 -8.26 -20.61
CA LEU A 96 4.30 -7.02 -19.99
C LEU A 96 5.73 -7.21 -19.45
N GLN A 97 6.53 -6.16 -19.56
CA GLN A 97 7.93 -6.21 -19.15
C GLN A 97 8.12 -5.67 -17.73
N ARG A 98 8.01 -6.55 -16.76
CA ARG A 98 8.08 -6.28 -15.33
C ARG A 98 7.03 -5.27 -14.86
N PRO A 99 5.73 -5.62 -14.93
CA PRO A 99 4.71 -4.82 -14.29
C PRO A 99 4.92 -4.87 -12.76
N ASN A 100 4.93 -3.68 -12.12
CA ASN A 100 5.06 -3.59 -10.67
C ASN A 100 3.70 -3.41 -10.00
N ASN A 101 3.20 -2.20 -10.01
CA ASN A 101 1.97 -1.86 -9.32
C ASN A 101 0.83 -1.58 -10.31
N VAL A 102 -0.40 -1.71 -9.84
CA VAL A 102 -1.62 -1.45 -10.59
C VAL A 102 -2.61 -0.70 -9.72
N ASP A 103 -3.33 0.28 -10.31
CA ASP A 103 -4.44 0.96 -9.63
C ASP A 103 -5.59 1.22 -10.61
N ILE A 104 -6.76 1.56 -10.07
CA ILE A 104 -8.02 1.64 -10.81
C ILE A 104 -8.64 3.03 -10.68
N ALA A 105 -9.11 3.56 -11.81
CA ALA A 105 -9.95 4.75 -11.82
C ALA A 105 -11.24 4.51 -12.63
N TYR A 106 -12.27 5.27 -12.28
CA TYR A 106 -13.60 5.13 -12.83
C TYR A 106 -13.98 6.32 -13.70
N GLY A 107 -14.63 6.03 -14.83
CA GLY A 107 -15.31 7.02 -15.64
C GLY A 107 -14.42 7.99 -16.40
N LEU A 108 -13.18 7.60 -16.79
CA LEU A 108 -12.37 8.39 -17.71
C LEU A 108 -13.12 8.55 -19.04
N MET A 109 -13.27 9.80 -19.51
CA MET A 109 -13.94 10.06 -20.77
C MET A 109 -13.04 9.68 -21.94
N LEU A 110 -13.46 8.65 -22.71
CA LEU A 110 -12.77 8.16 -23.90
C LEU A 110 -13.78 8.04 -25.05
N ASN A 111 -13.52 8.73 -26.16
CA ASN A 111 -14.47 8.84 -27.28
C ASN A 111 -15.88 9.28 -26.84
N GLY A 112 -15.96 10.21 -25.89
CA GLY A 112 -17.23 10.72 -25.36
C GLY A 112 -18.01 9.77 -24.47
N LYS A 113 -17.40 8.66 -24.03
CA LYS A 113 -18.03 7.67 -23.12
C LYS A 113 -17.18 7.50 -21.87
N PRO A 114 -17.79 7.31 -20.69
CA PRO A 114 -17.06 6.98 -19.48
C PRO A 114 -16.55 5.53 -19.57
N VAL A 115 -15.27 5.34 -19.25
CA VAL A 115 -14.57 4.06 -19.24
C VAL A 115 -13.82 3.94 -17.92
N ASP A 116 -14.00 2.82 -17.21
CA ASP A 116 -13.18 2.48 -16.08
C ASP A 116 -11.84 1.91 -16.58
N ILE A 117 -10.76 2.23 -15.89
CA ILE A 117 -9.41 1.87 -16.33
C ILE A 117 -8.60 1.22 -15.20
N ALA A 118 -7.77 0.24 -15.58
CA ALA A 118 -6.65 -0.25 -14.79
C ALA A 118 -5.36 0.34 -15.39
N VAL A 119 -4.52 0.92 -14.54
CA VAL A 119 -3.23 1.50 -14.95
C VAL A 119 -2.12 0.80 -14.20
N ALA A 120 -1.19 0.19 -14.91
CA ALA A 120 -0.03 -0.48 -14.35
C ALA A 120 1.28 0.22 -14.75
N THR A 121 2.26 0.17 -13.86
CA THR A 121 3.63 0.57 -14.17
C THR A 121 4.37 -0.58 -14.83
N GLU A 122 5.03 -0.33 -15.95
CA GLU A 122 5.89 -1.29 -16.64
C GLU A 122 7.35 -0.82 -16.52
N ARG A 123 8.12 -1.48 -15.62
CA ARG A 123 9.43 -0.99 -15.17
C ARG A 123 10.47 -0.93 -16.29
N ILE A 124 10.62 -2.02 -17.06
CA ILE A 124 11.70 -2.15 -18.06
C ILE A 124 11.51 -1.21 -19.24
N THR A 125 10.26 -0.96 -19.63
CA THR A 125 9.95 -0.07 -20.77
C THR A 125 9.75 1.39 -20.35
N HIS A 126 9.74 1.68 -19.04
CA HIS A 126 9.51 3.00 -18.46
C HIS A 126 8.16 3.61 -18.90
N LYS A 127 7.11 2.78 -18.94
CA LYS A 127 5.79 3.16 -19.44
C LYS A 127 4.68 2.88 -18.43
N LEU A 128 3.62 3.65 -18.52
CA LEU A 128 2.31 3.25 -18.00
C LEU A 128 1.61 2.39 -19.04
N ARG A 129 0.99 1.30 -18.58
CA ARG A 129 0.12 0.46 -19.38
C ARG A 129 -1.31 0.61 -18.90
N ILE A 130 -2.23 0.92 -19.80
CA ILE A 130 -3.61 1.26 -19.46
C ILE A 130 -4.58 0.35 -20.20
N PHE A 131 -5.50 -0.23 -19.45
CA PHE A 131 -6.49 -1.18 -19.94
C PHE A 131 -7.89 -0.75 -19.51
N SER A 132 -8.87 -0.89 -20.42
CA SER A 132 -10.28 -0.64 -20.09
C SER A 132 -10.84 -1.80 -19.26
N LEU A 133 -11.75 -1.47 -18.32
CA LEU A 133 -12.46 -2.43 -17.49
C LEU A 133 -13.93 -2.53 -17.90
N PRO A 134 -14.53 -3.72 -17.81
CA PRO A 134 -13.94 -4.97 -17.31
C PRO A 134 -13.19 -5.81 -18.37
N ASP A 135 -13.04 -5.34 -19.59
CA ASP A 135 -12.61 -6.15 -20.75
C ASP A 135 -11.08 -6.31 -20.87
N MET A 136 -10.30 -5.58 -20.10
CA MET A 136 -8.83 -5.58 -20.14
C MET A 136 -8.25 -5.31 -21.55
N LYS A 137 -8.92 -4.46 -22.33
CA LYS A 137 -8.43 -4.02 -23.64
C LYS A 137 -7.45 -2.86 -23.50
N PRO A 138 -6.29 -2.91 -24.17
CA PRO A 138 -5.34 -1.80 -24.11
C PRO A 138 -5.92 -0.52 -24.74
N VAL A 139 -5.77 0.60 -24.03
CA VAL A 139 -6.24 1.94 -24.45
C VAL A 139 -5.11 2.97 -24.40
N ASP A 140 -3.86 2.53 -24.37
CA ASP A 140 -2.64 3.32 -24.19
C ASP A 140 -1.76 3.40 -25.44
N ASN A 141 -2.24 2.92 -26.58
CA ASN A 141 -1.47 2.84 -27.84
C ASN A 141 -0.07 2.22 -27.66
N GLY A 142 0.05 1.15 -26.86
CA GLY A 142 1.31 0.43 -26.61
C GLY A 142 2.16 1.03 -25.47
N GLY A 143 1.54 1.84 -24.63
CA GLY A 143 2.11 2.37 -23.40
C GLY A 143 2.58 3.82 -23.50
N ILE A 144 2.44 4.53 -22.39
CA ILE A 144 2.74 5.96 -22.27
C ILE A 144 4.05 6.13 -21.52
N PRO A 145 5.10 6.70 -22.14
CA PRO A 145 6.38 6.94 -21.48
C PRO A 145 6.23 7.97 -20.35
N VAL A 146 6.92 7.72 -19.24
CA VAL A 146 6.98 8.61 -18.08
C VAL A 146 8.41 8.82 -17.61
N PHE A 147 8.64 9.81 -16.74
CA PHE A 147 9.97 10.26 -16.31
C PHE A 147 10.88 10.61 -17.48
N GLU A 148 10.33 11.13 -18.57
CA GLU A 148 11.11 11.53 -19.74
C GLU A 148 12.09 12.65 -19.40
N GLY A 149 13.33 12.51 -19.90
CA GLY A 149 14.42 13.41 -19.62
C GLY A 149 15.23 13.10 -18.35
N GLU A 150 14.79 12.15 -17.54
CA GLU A 150 15.58 11.66 -16.39
C GLU A 150 16.66 10.68 -16.86
N ASN A 151 17.73 10.54 -16.04
CA ASN A 151 18.86 9.68 -16.35
C ASN A 151 18.51 8.19 -16.17
N GLU A 152 18.29 7.49 -17.26
CA GLU A 152 17.94 6.07 -17.29
C GLU A 152 19.05 5.18 -16.71
N ALA A 153 20.32 5.46 -17.05
CA ALA A 153 21.46 4.69 -16.57
C ALA A 153 21.65 4.78 -15.03
N ALA A 154 21.06 5.80 -14.39
CA ALA A 154 21.05 5.93 -12.94
C ALA A 154 19.78 5.32 -12.29
N GLY A 155 18.95 4.61 -13.05
CA GLY A 155 17.70 4.03 -12.56
C GLY A 155 16.59 5.05 -12.24
N LEU A 156 16.75 6.32 -12.70
CA LEU A 156 15.79 7.38 -12.38
C LEU A 156 14.47 7.26 -13.16
N ARG A 157 14.37 6.26 -14.04
CA ARG A 157 13.17 5.93 -14.80
C ARG A 157 12.59 4.57 -14.45
N ASP A 158 13.18 3.82 -13.53
CA ASP A 158 12.69 2.51 -13.11
C ASP A 158 11.38 2.66 -12.32
N LEU A 159 10.25 2.42 -12.97
CA LEU A 159 8.93 2.59 -12.38
C LEU A 159 8.70 1.60 -11.24
N MET A 160 8.03 2.10 -10.21
CA MET A 160 7.57 1.33 -9.06
C MET A 160 6.06 1.58 -8.86
N GLY A 161 5.69 2.21 -7.77
CA GLY A 161 4.32 2.45 -7.38
C GLY A 161 3.51 3.34 -8.32
N ILE A 162 2.20 3.16 -8.25
CA ILE A 162 1.22 4.01 -8.92
C ILE A 162 -0.02 4.16 -8.04
N SER A 163 -0.64 5.32 -8.07
CA SER A 163 -2.02 5.48 -7.64
C SER A 163 -2.74 6.54 -8.45
N LEU A 164 -4.06 6.38 -8.57
CA LEU A 164 -4.90 7.23 -9.42
C LEU A 164 -5.74 8.19 -8.57
N TYR A 165 -5.60 9.46 -8.85
CA TYR A 165 -6.40 10.52 -8.24
C TYR A 165 -7.52 10.96 -9.17
N THR A 166 -8.76 10.81 -8.74
CA THR A 166 -9.93 11.42 -9.40
C THR A 166 -10.30 12.71 -8.68
N ALA A 167 -10.07 13.83 -9.33
CA ALA A 167 -10.38 15.16 -8.80
C ALA A 167 -11.90 15.42 -8.76
N PRO A 168 -12.39 16.42 -7.99
CA PRO A 168 -13.81 16.75 -7.92
C PRO A 168 -14.43 17.10 -9.27
N ASP A 169 -13.66 17.66 -10.21
CA ASP A 169 -14.06 17.98 -11.58
C ASP A 169 -14.01 16.77 -12.53
N LYS A 170 -13.73 15.57 -12.01
CA LYS A 170 -13.62 14.29 -12.72
C LYS A 170 -12.37 14.13 -13.58
N GLN A 171 -11.42 15.05 -13.51
CA GLN A 171 -10.10 14.80 -14.09
C GLN A 171 -9.41 13.66 -13.33
N ILE A 172 -8.72 12.78 -14.08
CA ILE A 172 -8.01 11.64 -13.53
C ILE A 172 -6.52 11.86 -13.71
N TYR A 173 -5.78 11.69 -12.62
CA TYR A 173 -4.34 11.84 -12.58
C TYR A 173 -3.68 10.54 -12.15
N ALA A 174 -2.59 10.17 -12.81
CA ALA A 174 -1.68 9.10 -12.37
C ALA A 174 -0.53 9.71 -11.55
N ILE A 175 -0.36 9.25 -10.33
CA ILE A 175 0.78 9.59 -9.45
C ILE A 175 1.74 8.41 -9.50
N VAL A 176 2.93 8.63 -10.04
CA VAL A 176 3.88 7.57 -10.38
C VAL A 176 5.14 7.69 -9.53
N GLY A 177 5.53 6.57 -8.93
CA GLY A 177 6.78 6.37 -8.20
C GLY A 177 7.85 5.71 -9.06
N ARG A 178 9.06 5.71 -8.53
CA ARG A 178 10.25 5.12 -9.15
C ARG A 178 11.16 4.51 -8.08
N LYS A 179 12.08 3.66 -8.51
CA LYS A 179 12.98 2.94 -7.60
C LYS A 179 13.96 3.85 -6.86
N THR A 180 14.44 4.88 -7.51
CA THR A 180 15.34 5.89 -6.94
C THR A 180 15.06 7.26 -7.55
N GLY A 181 15.43 8.33 -6.85
CA GLY A 181 15.15 9.69 -7.31
C GLY A 181 15.79 10.76 -6.44
N PRO A 182 15.44 12.03 -6.70
CA PRO A 182 15.98 13.16 -5.94
C PRO A 182 15.48 13.16 -4.49
N THR A 183 16.37 13.50 -3.56
CA THR A 183 16.05 13.64 -2.12
C THR A 183 15.63 15.07 -1.74
N ASN A 184 15.60 15.99 -2.68
CA ASN A 184 15.28 17.41 -2.47
C ASN A 184 13.87 17.79 -2.97
N GLY A 185 12.96 16.83 -3.07
CA GLY A 185 11.62 16.97 -3.65
C GLY A 185 11.56 16.55 -5.11
N GLY A 186 10.35 16.32 -5.63
CA GLY A 186 10.15 15.94 -7.02
C GLY A 186 10.39 14.46 -7.31
N TYR A 187 10.35 13.60 -6.31
CA TYR A 187 10.50 12.16 -6.48
C TYR A 187 9.32 11.56 -7.25
N LEU A 188 8.09 11.93 -6.90
CA LEU A 188 6.86 11.49 -7.58
C LEU A 188 6.52 12.46 -8.71
N TRP A 189 6.07 11.89 -9.84
CA TRP A 189 5.53 12.67 -10.94
C TRP A 189 4.03 12.39 -11.10
N GLN A 190 3.25 13.45 -11.32
CA GLN A 190 1.80 13.37 -11.47
C GLN A 190 1.39 13.82 -12.88
N TYR A 191 0.66 12.94 -13.57
CA TYR A 191 0.25 13.10 -14.94
C TYR A 191 -1.28 13.17 -15.04
N LEU A 192 -1.80 14.11 -15.80
CA LEU A 192 -3.21 14.14 -16.19
C LEU A 192 -3.44 13.15 -17.33
N LEU A 193 -4.37 12.24 -17.14
CA LEU A 193 -4.80 11.26 -18.14
C LEU A 193 -6.01 11.80 -18.91
N GLN A 194 -5.94 11.80 -20.24
CA GLN A 194 -6.99 12.34 -21.09
C GLN A 194 -7.11 11.56 -22.40
N ASP A 195 -8.28 11.59 -23.02
CA ASP A 195 -8.48 11.17 -24.42
C ASP A 195 -7.53 11.95 -25.33
N ASP A 196 -6.83 11.27 -26.22
CA ASP A 196 -5.97 11.89 -27.25
C ASP A 196 -6.75 12.31 -28.52
N GLY A 197 -8.05 11.97 -28.57
CA GLY A 197 -8.95 12.22 -29.69
C GLY A 197 -8.96 11.10 -30.73
N THR A 198 -8.20 10.03 -30.54
CA THR A 198 -8.19 8.83 -31.42
C THR A 198 -8.76 7.59 -30.75
N GLY A 199 -9.21 7.72 -29.49
CA GLY A 199 -9.70 6.60 -28.69
C GLY A 199 -8.64 5.95 -27.82
N HIS A 200 -7.50 6.62 -27.66
CA HIS A 200 -6.45 6.21 -26.75
C HIS A 200 -6.21 7.30 -25.70
N ILE A 201 -5.54 6.93 -24.64
CA ILE A 201 -5.20 7.81 -23.52
C ILE A 201 -3.80 8.37 -23.73
N LYS A 202 -3.66 9.69 -23.53
CA LYS A 202 -2.38 10.39 -23.36
C LYS A 202 -2.20 10.84 -21.93
N ALA A 203 -0.96 11.03 -21.49
CA ALA A 203 -0.61 11.60 -20.21
C ALA A 203 0.14 12.91 -20.36
N THR A 204 -0.21 13.90 -19.54
CA THR A 204 0.45 15.21 -19.52
C THR A 204 0.98 15.48 -18.13
N LEU A 205 2.30 15.69 -18.00
CA LEU A 205 2.93 16.02 -16.71
C LEU A 205 2.34 17.32 -16.14
N LYS A 206 1.86 17.27 -14.90
CA LYS A 206 1.28 18.40 -14.16
C LYS A 206 2.16 18.91 -13.03
N ARG A 207 2.75 18.00 -12.24
CA ARG A 207 3.69 18.39 -11.19
C ARG A 207 4.69 17.30 -10.89
N LYS A 208 5.80 17.72 -10.26
CA LYS A 208 6.77 16.87 -9.60
C LYS A 208 6.74 17.24 -8.13
N PHE A 209 6.64 16.27 -7.23
CA PHE A 209 6.53 16.52 -5.79
C PHE A 209 7.06 15.33 -4.98
N GLY A 210 7.00 15.45 -3.66
CA GLY A 210 7.32 14.38 -2.74
C GLY A 210 8.79 14.35 -2.33
N GLN A 211 9.01 14.21 -1.03
CA GLN A 211 10.32 14.00 -0.41
C GLN A 211 10.69 12.53 -0.46
N TYR A 212 11.98 12.26 -0.46
CA TYR A 212 12.55 10.92 -0.42
C TYR A 212 13.72 10.89 0.55
N SER A 213 13.76 9.90 1.44
CA SER A 213 14.80 9.78 2.46
C SER A 213 16.16 9.36 1.89
N GLY A 214 16.17 8.73 0.72
CA GLY A 214 17.37 8.12 0.14
C GLY A 214 17.76 6.79 0.80
N LYS A 215 16.90 6.22 1.65
CA LYS A 215 17.23 4.98 2.38
C LYS A 215 17.04 3.73 1.52
N LYS A 216 15.86 3.55 0.95
CA LYS A 216 15.56 2.39 0.10
C LYS A 216 14.78 2.82 -1.14
N GLU A 217 13.49 2.57 -1.25
CA GLU A 217 12.69 2.92 -2.43
C GLU A 217 11.30 3.44 -2.02
N ILE A 218 10.48 3.85 -2.96
CA ILE A 218 9.07 4.19 -2.77
C ILE A 218 8.27 3.36 -3.75
N GLU A 219 7.73 2.28 -3.27
CA GLU A 219 6.91 1.36 -4.06
C GLU A 219 5.41 1.64 -3.87
N ALA A 220 4.95 1.67 -2.64
CA ALA A 220 3.54 1.83 -2.36
C ALA A 220 3.08 3.28 -2.39
N ILE A 221 2.03 3.56 -3.17
CA ILE A 221 1.32 4.83 -3.23
C ILE A 221 -0.17 4.55 -3.08
N ALA A 222 -0.88 5.30 -2.26
CA ALA A 222 -2.33 5.20 -2.12
C ALA A 222 -2.98 6.58 -2.12
N VAL A 223 -4.09 6.73 -2.85
CA VAL A 223 -4.86 7.98 -2.92
C VAL A 223 -6.19 7.85 -2.22
N ASP A 224 -6.46 8.76 -1.32
CA ASP A 224 -7.77 8.99 -0.75
C ASP A 224 -8.53 10.01 -1.58
N ASN A 225 -9.25 9.54 -2.59
CA ASN A 225 -10.02 10.39 -3.50
C ASN A 225 -11.08 11.25 -2.78
N GLN A 226 -11.63 10.77 -1.66
CA GLN A 226 -12.70 11.46 -0.94
C GLN A 226 -12.15 12.63 -0.10
N MET A 227 -10.99 12.43 0.54
CA MET A 227 -10.34 13.48 1.34
C MET A 227 -9.31 14.29 0.54
N GLY A 228 -8.96 13.86 -0.66
CA GLY A 228 -8.01 14.52 -1.54
C GLY A 228 -6.57 14.44 -1.06
N TYR A 229 -6.18 13.30 -0.47
CA TYR A 229 -4.82 13.05 0.00
C TYR A 229 -4.15 11.93 -0.78
N VAL A 230 -2.83 12.03 -0.90
CA VAL A 230 -1.96 10.95 -1.35
C VAL A 230 -1.00 10.58 -0.22
N TYR A 231 -0.83 9.28 -0.04
CA TYR A 231 0.11 8.66 0.89
C TYR A 231 1.13 7.85 0.09
N TYR A 232 2.35 7.77 0.58
CA TYR A 232 3.33 6.83 0.04
C TYR A 232 4.31 6.35 1.11
N SER A 233 4.75 5.10 0.98
CA SER A 233 5.75 4.48 1.83
C SER A 233 7.14 4.90 1.37
N ASP A 234 7.81 5.74 2.16
CA ASP A 234 9.26 5.98 2.05
C ASP A 234 9.93 4.90 2.90
N GLU A 235 10.30 3.79 2.26
CA GLU A 235 10.70 2.56 2.94
C GLU A 235 11.82 2.77 3.95
N GLN A 236 11.74 2.07 5.10
CA GLN A 236 12.62 2.22 6.26
C GLN A 236 12.64 3.62 6.88
N PHE A 237 11.72 4.50 6.47
CA PHE A 237 11.64 5.86 6.98
C PHE A 237 10.28 6.23 7.54
N GLY A 238 9.19 5.95 6.84
CA GLY A 238 7.84 6.25 7.28
C GLY A 238 6.88 6.51 6.12
N VAL A 239 5.63 6.76 6.44
CA VAL A 239 4.58 7.07 5.45
C VAL A 239 4.40 8.57 5.36
N ARG A 240 4.51 9.13 4.16
CA ARG A 240 4.36 10.55 3.87
C ARG A 240 2.98 10.87 3.32
N LYS A 241 2.45 12.04 3.67
CA LYS A 241 1.12 12.50 3.26
C LYS A 241 1.20 13.86 2.58
N TYR A 242 0.53 14.00 1.44
CA TYR A 242 0.42 15.24 0.67
C TYR A 242 -1.01 15.45 0.18
N TYR A 243 -1.33 16.64 -0.34
CA TYR A 243 -2.53 16.80 -1.16
C TYR A 243 -2.37 16.05 -2.48
N ALA A 244 -3.43 15.33 -2.90
CA ALA A 244 -3.49 14.67 -4.21
C ALA A 244 -3.76 15.66 -5.35
N ASP A 245 -4.47 16.75 -5.06
CA ASP A 245 -4.75 17.83 -6.02
C ASP A 245 -3.46 18.58 -6.37
N PRO A 246 -3.05 18.60 -7.66
CA PRO A 246 -1.82 19.26 -8.07
C PRO A 246 -1.81 20.79 -7.82
N ASP A 247 -2.97 21.42 -7.74
CA ASP A 247 -3.09 22.88 -7.55
C ASP A 247 -2.93 23.28 -6.07
N LYS A 248 -2.93 22.31 -5.12
CA LYS A 248 -2.72 22.58 -3.68
C LYS A 248 -1.26 22.61 -3.25
N GLY A 249 -0.32 22.59 -4.20
CA GLY A 249 1.11 22.72 -3.93
C GLY A 249 1.76 21.42 -3.43
N ASN A 250 3.04 21.54 -3.03
CA ASN A 250 3.95 20.42 -2.77
C ASN A 250 4.38 20.30 -1.30
N ALA A 251 3.66 20.94 -0.37
CA ALA A 251 3.98 20.86 1.05
C ALA A 251 3.63 19.47 1.61
N GLU A 252 4.55 18.85 2.35
CA GLU A 252 4.27 17.66 3.13
C GLU A 252 3.31 18.02 4.27
N LEU A 253 2.22 17.28 4.40
CA LEU A 253 1.19 17.52 5.40
C LEU A 253 1.42 16.73 6.68
N ASN A 254 1.97 15.52 6.55
CA ASN A 254 2.25 14.64 7.68
C ASN A 254 3.31 13.60 7.30
N LEU A 255 4.01 13.11 8.32
CA LEU A 255 4.91 11.97 8.27
C LEU A 255 4.63 11.11 9.49
N PHE A 256 4.23 9.86 9.29
CA PHE A 256 3.84 8.95 10.37
C PHE A 256 4.41 7.55 10.15
N GLY A 257 4.23 6.66 11.13
CA GLY A 257 4.74 5.29 11.05
C GLY A 257 6.26 5.17 11.06
N GLN A 258 6.99 6.19 11.56
CA GLN A 258 8.46 6.19 11.58
C GLN A 258 9.07 5.19 12.55
N THR A 259 8.27 4.57 13.41
CA THR A 259 8.70 3.58 14.41
C THR A 259 7.72 2.43 14.49
N GLY A 260 8.20 1.29 14.99
CA GLY A 260 7.36 0.11 15.21
C GLY A 260 7.22 -0.82 14.01
N PHE A 261 7.82 -0.54 12.88
CA PHE A 261 8.01 -1.46 11.76
C PHE A 261 9.27 -2.28 11.95
N ALA A 262 9.25 -3.53 11.49
CA ALA A 262 10.41 -4.41 11.58
C ALA A 262 11.53 -3.94 10.63
N GLU A 263 11.17 -3.67 9.37
CA GLU A 263 12.07 -3.15 8.33
C GLU A 263 11.31 -2.25 7.36
N ASP A 264 10.73 -2.81 6.30
CA ASP A 264 10.17 -2.07 5.19
C ASP A 264 8.69 -1.72 5.40
N HIS A 265 8.35 -0.50 5.01
CA HIS A 265 6.99 0.00 4.86
C HIS A 265 6.59 -0.28 3.42
N GLU A 266 5.65 -1.18 3.22
CA GLU A 266 5.21 -1.58 1.90
C GLU A 266 3.75 -1.16 1.64
N GLY A 267 2.95 -1.98 0.98
CA GLY A 267 1.60 -1.71 0.51
C GLY A 267 0.74 -0.87 1.43
N ILE A 268 0.09 0.14 0.87
CA ILE A 268 -0.83 1.03 1.58
C ILE A 268 -2.23 0.84 1.02
N SER A 269 -3.22 0.61 1.89
CA SER A 269 -4.62 0.56 1.51
C SER A 269 -5.50 1.36 2.47
N ILE A 270 -6.69 1.82 2.01
CA ILE A 270 -7.51 2.77 2.76
C ILE A 270 -8.95 2.26 2.88
N TYR A 271 -9.32 1.84 4.09
CA TYR A 271 -10.70 1.45 4.42
C TYR A 271 -11.50 2.61 4.97
N LYS A 272 -12.65 2.89 4.38
CA LYS A 272 -13.52 4.01 4.73
C LYS A 272 -14.66 3.56 5.65
N THR A 273 -14.85 4.25 6.78
CA THR A 273 -15.99 4.03 7.68
C THR A 273 -16.99 5.19 7.65
N GLY A 274 -16.70 6.22 6.88
CA GLY A 274 -17.49 7.43 6.68
C GLY A 274 -16.75 8.41 5.78
N ASP A 275 -17.31 9.59 5.59
CA ASP A 275 -16.75 10.58 4.65
C ASP A 275 -15.33 11.00 5.00
N THR A 276 -15.03 11.16 6.27
CA THR A 276 -13.72 11.62 6.75
C THR A 276 -13.06 10.62 7.71
N THR A 277 -13.71 9.51 8.05
CA THR A 277 -13.23 8.53 9.01
C THR A 277 -12.88 7.20 8.36
N GLY A 278 -12.00 6.44 9.00
CA GLY A 278 -11.58 5.13 8.51
C GLY A 278 -10.18 4.76 8.95
N TYR A 279 -9.53 3.95 8.15
CA TYR A 279 -8.21 3.41 8.47
C TYR A 279 -7.30 3.44 7.25
N VAL A 280 -6.02 3.71 7.51
CA VAL A 280 -4.90 3.48 6.58
C VAL A 280 -4.16 2.25 7.08
N LEU A 281 -4.06 1.23 6.25
CA LEU A 281 -3.31 0.01 6.52
C LEU A 281 -1.98 0.10 5.77
N VAL A 282 -0.88 -0.21 6.47
CA VAL A 282 0.47 -0.22 5.88
C VAL A 282 1.12 -1.56 6.17
N SER A 283 1.61 -2.23 5.14
CA SER A 283 2.31 -3.51 5.30
C SER A 283 3.62 -3.31 6.05
N ASP A 284 3.83 -4.10 7.08
CA ASP A 284 5.08 -4.35 7.79
C ASP A 284 5.58 -5.71 7.30
N GLN A 285 6.18 -5.72 6.12
CA GLN A 285 6.47 -6.89 5.29
C GLN A 285 7.19 -7.98 6.08
N SER A 286 8.33 -7.64 6.67
CA SER A 286 9.19 -8.60 7.41
C SER A 286 8.52 -9.17 8.67
N ALA A 287 7.47 -8.51 9.18
CA ALA A 287 6.75 -8.96 10.37
C ALA A 287 5.45 -9.73 10.05
N GLY A 288 5.07 -9.88 8.78
CA GLY A 288 3.84 -10.56 8.36
C GLY A 288 2.58 -9.93 8.93
N GLN A 289 2.53 -8.59 9.00
CA GLN A 289 1.42 -7.86 9.59
C GLN A 289 1.14 -6.55 8.85
N PHE A 290 -0.05 -6.02 9.09
CA PHE A 290 -0.42 -4.67 8.66
C PHE A 290 -0.56 -3.75 9.87
N LYS A 291 0.11 -2.61 9.84
CA LYS A 291 -0.06 -1.54 10.81
C LYS A 291 -1.26 -0.69 10.41
N VAL A 292 -2.19 -0.53 11.33
CA VAL A 292 -3.43 0.22 11.11
C VAL A 292 -3.32 1.58 11.78
N PHE A 293 -3.56 2.63 10.99
CA PHE A 293 -3.58 4.02 11.45
C PHE A 293 -4.96 4.62 11.21
N THR A 294 -5.32 5.69 11.95
CA THR A 294 -6.53 6.44 11.64
C THR A 294 -6.42 7.12 10.27
N ARG A 295 -7.50 7.14 9.50
CA ARG A 295 -7.56 7.87 8.22
C ARG A 295 -7.60 9.37 8.43
N GLU A 296 -8.28 9.80 9.49
CA GLU A 296 -8.43 11.18 9.93
C GLU A 296 -7.27 11.69 10.79
N GLY A 297 -7.20 13.03 10.93
CA GLY A 297 -6.25 13.70 11.80
C GLY A 297 -4.80 13.45 11.41
N ASN A 298 -3.98 13.13 12.43
CA ASN A 298 -2.54 12.93 12.26
C ASN A 298 -2.15 11.49 11.95
N ASN A 299 -3.08 10.65 11.51
CA ASN A 299 -2.85 9.24 11.20
C ASN A 299 -2.24 8.50 12.41
N ALA A 300 -2.95 8.56 13.56
CA ALA A 300 -2.51 7.92 14.79
C ALA A 300 -2.54 6.39 14.67
N PHE A 301 -1.52 5.72 15.19
CA PHE A 301 -1.47 4.25 15.24
C PHE A 301 -2.62 3.70 16.10
N VAL A 302 -3.30 2.66 15.58
CA VAL A 302 -4.44 2.00 16.22
C VAL A 302 -4.06 0.60 16.72
N LYS A 303 -3.56 -0.24 15.83
CA LYS A 303 -3.17 -1.63 16.13
C LYS A 303 -2.33 -2.23 14.99
N SER A 304 -1.75 -3.40 15.26
CA SER A 304 -1.26 -4.31 14.23
C SER A 304 -2.27 -5.44 13.99
N VAL A 305 -2.32 -5.93 12.75
CA VAL A 305 -3.12 -7.10 12.36
C VAL A 305 -2.19 -8.09 11.68
N HIS A 306 -2.01 -9.26 12.30
CA HIS A 306 -1.26 -10.35 11.70
C HIS A 306 -2.14 -11.10 10.71
N VAL A 307 -1.64 -11.29 9.51
CA VAL A 307 -2.28 -12.02 8.41
C VAL A 307 -1.44 -13.23 8.01
N SER A 308 -1.98 -14.13 7.22
CA SER A 308 -1.26 -15.35 6.83
C SER A 308 -0.44 -15.23 5.56
N THR A 309 -0.35 -14.03 4.97
CA THR A 309 0.57 -13.78 3.84
C THR A 309 2.02 -13.86 4.30
N SER A 310 2.91 -14.21 3.38
CA SER A 310 4.36 -14.04 3.55
C SER A 310 4.82 -12.87 2.70
N ASN A 311 5.70 -12.02 3.27
CA ASN A 311 6.37 -10.89 2.60
C ASN A 311 5.42 -10.05 1.72
N SER A 312 4.32 -9.54 2.31
CA SER A 312 3.30 -8.82 1.54
C SER A 312 3.81 -7.47 1.06
N ASP A 313 4.06 -7.34 -0.25
CA ASP A 313 4.41 -6.08 -0.90
C ASP A 313 3.16 -5.22 -1.07
N GLY A 314 2.21 -5.63 -1.88
CA GLY A 314 1.03 -4.85 -2.20
C GLY A 314 -0.25 -5.26 -1.46
N SER A 315 -1.16 -4.33 -1.32
CA SER A 315 -2.50 -4.58 -0.78
C SER A 315 -3.51 -3.56 -1.29
N ASP A 316 -4.78 -3.97 -1.36
CA ASP A 316 -5.90 -3.06 -1.60
C ASP A 316 -7.10 -3.40 -0.74
N VAL A 317 -7.99 -2.43 -0.49
CA VAL A 317 -9.20 -2.62 0.28
C VAL A 317 -10.37 -1.78 -0.22
N VAL A 318 -11.51 -2.40 -0.32
CA VAL A 318 -12.79 -1.69 -0.56
C VAL A 318 -13.70 -1.81 0.66
N SER A 319 -14.42 -0.74 0.94
CA SER A 319 -15.29 -0.63 2.13
C SER A 319 -16.79 -0.73 1.79
N VAL A 320 -17.11 -1.18 0.59
CA VAL A 320 -18.48 -1.38 0.13
C VAL A 320 -18.84 -2.87 0.12
N PRO A 321 -20.10 -3.23 0.37
CA PRO A 321 -20.54 -4.61 0.24
C PRO A 321 -20.42 -5.08 -1.21
N LEU A 322 -19.85 -6.26 -1.43
CA LEU A 322 -19.74 -6.86 -2.74
C LEU A 322 -20.74 -8.00 -2.95
N ASN A 323 -20.79 -8.93 -2.00
CA ASN A 323 -21.70 -10.10 -1.99
C ASN A 323 -21.87 -10.63 -0.56
N ASP A 324 -22.48 -11.82 -0.41
CA ASP A 324 -22.70 -12.44 0.89
C ASP A 324 -21.40 -12.82 1.62
N ASP A 325 -20.31 -13.04 0.91
CA ASP A 325 -19.00 -13.35 1.48
C ASP A 325 -18.27 -12.09 1.97
N PHE A 326 -18.49 -10.94 1.31
CA PHE A 326 -17.81 -9.67 1.58
C PHE A 326 -18.83 -8.55 1.85
N LYS A 327 -19.58 -8.71 2.94
CA LYS A 327 -20.68 -7.80 3.33
C LYS A 327 -20.20 -6.42 3.78
N HIS A 328 -19.00 -6.35 4.31
CA HIS A 328 -18.41 -5.11 4.83
C HIS A 328 -17.15 -4.68 4.06
N GLY A 329 -16.93 -5.29 2.90
CA GLY A 329 -15.77 -5.04 2.04
C GLY A 329 -14.79 -6.19 2.00
N LEU A 330 -13.86 -6.07 1.07
CA LEU A 330 -12.82 -7.03 0.76
C LEU A 330 -11.46 -6.36 1.01
N PHE A 331 -10.58 -7.00 1.76
CA PHE A 331 -9.16 -6.70 1.85
C PHE A 331 -8.38 -7.76 1.09
N VAL A 332 -7.51 -7.33 0.19
CA VAL A 332 -6.62 -8.20 -0.58
C VAL A 332 -5.19 -7.89 -0.22
N ALA A 333 -4.41 -8.91 0.06
CA ALA A 333 -2.99 -8.79 0.32
C ALA A 333 -2.20 -9.78 -0.56
N MET A 334 -1.09 -9.32 -1.10
CA MET A 334 -0.11 -10.12 -1.83
C MET A 334 0.56 -11.13 -0.89
N SER A 335 0.94 -12.28 -1.42
CA SER A 335 1.74 -13.29 -0.72
C SER A 335 2.81 -13.85 -1.66
N ASP A 336 4.01 -14.05 -1.14
CA ASP A 336 5.24 -14.47 -1.82
C ASP A 336 5.15 -15.87 -2.48
N ASP A 337 4.05 -16.58 -2.24
CA ASP A 337 3.74 -17.89 -2.81
C ASP A 337 3.01 -17.81 -4.18
N LYS A 338 3.10 -16.66 -4.84
CA LYS A 338 2.48 -16.35 -6.14
C LYS A 338 0.94 -16.22 -6.07
N THR A 339 0.41 -15.92 -4.91
CA THR A 339 -1.03 -15.79 -4.70
C THR A 339 -1.40 -14.44 -4.10
N PHE A 340 -2.67 -14.09 -4.22
CA PHE A 340 -3.29 -13.04 -3.42
C PHE A 340 -4.26 -13.67 -2.44
N GLN A 341 -4.30 -13.14 -1.22
CA GLN A 341 -5.18 -13.62 -0.17
C GLN A 341 -6.34 -12.63 0.05
N PHE A 342 -7.56 -13.15 0.03
CA PHE A 342 -8.80 -12.39 0.13
C PHE A 342 -9.40 -12.54 1.52
N TYR A 343 -9.52 -11.43 2.24
CA TYR A 343 -10.02 -11.38 3.60
C TYR A 343 -11.33 -10.60 3.67
N ARG A 344 -12.26 -11.05 4.49
CA ARG A 344 -13.39 -10.22 4.91
C ARG A 344 -12.87 -9.06 5.75
N TRP A 345 -13.41 -7.87 5.51
CA TRP A 345 -13.00 -6.75 6.36
C TRP A 345 -13.30 -6.99 7.83
N GLU A 346 -14.44 -7.58 8.18
CA GLU A 346 -14.82 -7.89 9.56
C GLU A 346 -13.82 -8.81 10.29
N ASP A 347 -13.14 -9.70 9.57
CA ASP A 347 -12.09 -10.56 10.14
C ASP A 347 -10.81 -9.77 10.43
N ILE A 348 -10.43 -8.83 9.53
CA ILE A 348 -9.34 -7.86 9.74
C ILE A 348 -9.66 -6.92 10.89
N ALA A 349 -10.88 -6.41 10.95
CA ALA A 349 -11.34 -5.46 11.96
C ALA A 349 -11.35 -6.09 13.37
N GLY A 350 -11.79 -7.33 13.45
CA GLY A 350 -11.99 -8.01 14.74
C GLY A 350 -12.97 -7.21 15.61
N LYS A 351 -12.64 -7.09 16.90
CA LYS A 351 -13.48 -6.35 17.87
C LYS A 351 -13.07 -4.88 18.01
N SER A 352 -11.97 -4.47 17.43
CA SER A 352 -11.34 -3.16 17.72
C SER A 352 -11.50 -2.13 16.62
N LEU A 353 -11.71 -2.54 15.37
CA LEU A 353 -11.95 -1.61 14.27
C LEU A 353 -13.44 -1.59 13.91
N LYS A 354 -13.85 -0.47 13.34
CA LYS A 354 -15.22 -0.32 12.84
C LYS A 354 -15.37 -1.02 11.49
N VAL A 355 -16.57 -1.51 11.25
CA VAL A 355 -17.01 -1.97 9.93
C VAL A 355 -17.95 -0.94 9.33
N ASN A 356 -17.95 -0.80 8.03
CA ASN A 356 -18.92 0.01 7.32
C ASN A 356 -20.30 -0.70 7.39
N LYS A 357 -21.39 0.09 7.60
CA LYS A 357 -22.73 -0.45 7.79
C LYS A 357 -23.43 -0.64 6.46
#